data_0914850ed166c652fa78fb50aebc30c9
#
_entry.id   0914850ed166c652fa78fb50aebc30c9
#
_cell.length_a   1.000
_cell.length_b   1.000
_cell.length_c   1.000
_cell.angle_alpha   90.00
_cell.angle_beta   90.00
_cell.angle_gamma   90.00
#
_symmetry.space_group_name_H-M   'P 1'
#
loop_
_entity.id
_entity.type
_entity.pdbx_description
1 polymer ?
#
loop_
_entity_poly.entity_id
_entity_poly.type
_entity_poly.pdbx_seq_one_letter_code
_entity_poly.pdbx_strand_id
1 'polypeptide(L)'
;MRDSSSLDIAIERDQGKASSIRRPFLRVLPSAITIIPVSMLFGVLAYRADWSMLEVLAAGFLGFTGSGQFALLPLVDTNASFLTMLIVCASINSRYFPIAFTTTKRLPKTFFARTFVSHMLGDEAYATERSGDTVKETLIIRLTIFAFWVVSGVIGAIVAQVIPSAWLTTDIHLGFPASVVLVHLSVSQIKMRVSGIFLMQSVMVLTCLLLATAFYWWLGPTYFWIPSVIMTAVVLDQWKKHE
;
A
#
# COMPACT_ATOMS: atom_id res chain seq x y z
N MET A 1 33.34 42.57 15.63
CA MET A 1 33.84 41.63 14.58
C MET A 1 33.61 40.18 15.01
N ARG A 2 32.39 39.83 15.47
CA ARG A 2 32.07 38.52 16.11
C ARG A 2 30.79 37.88 15.61
N ASP A 3 30.18 38.37 14.52
CA ASP A 3 28.81 37.94 14.15
C ASP A 3 28.67 37.26 12.79
N SER A 4 29.65 37.38 11.91
CA SER A 4 29.57 36.78 10.56
C SER A 4 29.77 35.25 10.57
N SER A 5 30.69 34.76 11.36
CA SER A 5 31.01 33.30 11.38
C SER A 5 29.88 32.44 12.01
N SER A 6 29.15 32.96 12.97
CA SER A 6 27.99 32.26 13.56
C SER A 6 26.79 32.23 12.60
N LEU A 7 26.62 33.28 11.79
CA LEU A 7 25.57 33.35 10.78
C LEU A 7 25.85 32.41 9.62
N ASP A 8 27.11 32.36 9.15
CA ASP A 8 27.54 31.47 8.07
C ASP A 8 27.39 29.98 8.46
N ILE A 9 27.75 29.61 9.70
CA ILE A 9 27.58 28.26 10.22
C ILE A 9 26.08 27.91 10.38
N ALA A 10 25.22 28.86 10.74
CA ALA A 10 23.79 28.66 10.83
C ALA A 10 23.15 28.46 9.44
N ILE A 11 23.55 29.25 8.45
CA ILE A 11 23.09 29.13 7.06
C ILE A 11 23.56 27.80 6.44
N GLU A 12 24.80 27.41 6.66
CA GLU A 12 25.34 26.14 6.16
C GLU A 12 24.65 24.91 6.79
N ARG A 13 24.33 24.97 8.09
CA ARG A 13 23.52 23.98 8.79
C ARG A 13 22.09 23.90 8.26
N ASP A 14 21.48 25.00 7.94
CA ASP A 14 20.09 25.06 7.44
C ASP A 14 20.02 24.57 5.98
N GLN A 15 21.00 24.94 5.15
CA GLN A 15 21.15 24.39 3.79
C GLN A 15 21.44 22.89 3.79
N GLY A 16 22.30 22.40 4.68
CA GLY A 16 22.56 20.97 4.87
C GLY A 16 21.32 20.20 5.34
N LYS A 17 20.49 20.79 6.21
CA LYS A 17 19.24 20.22 6.70
C LYS A 17 18.15 20.21 5.61
N ALA A 18 18.02 21.29 4.86
CA ALA A 18 17.07 21.41 3.75
C ALA A 18 17.43 20.44 2.61
N SER A 19 18.69 20.27 2.26
CA SER A 19 19.14 19.29 1.26
C SER A 19 18.90 17.85 1.72
N SER A 20 18.99 17.58 3.02
CA SER A 20 18.74 16.28 3.65
C SER A 20 17.27 15.82 3.60
N ILE A 21 16.30 16.74 3.53
CA ILE A 21 14.87 16.42 3.42
C ILE A 21 14.43 16.40 1.96
N ARG A 22 14.92 17.32 1.17
CA ARG A 22 14.49 17.53 -0.23
C ARG A 22 14.75 16.31 -1.11
N ARG A 23 15.91 15.66 -0.95
CA ARG A 23 16.29 14.51 -1.78
C ARG A 23 15.34 13.32 -1.64
N PRO A 24 15.05 12.77 -0.43
CA PRO A 24 14.11 11.66 -0.29
C PRO A 24 12.69 12.06 -0.67
N PHE A 25 12.25 13.30 -0.37
CA PHE A 25 10.94 13.79 -0.77
C PHE A 25 10.77 13.84 -2.29
N LEU A 26 11.70 14.42 -3.04
CA LEU A 26 11.64 14.44 -4.52
C LEU A 26 11.71 13.04 -5.13
N ARG A 27 12.41 12.11 -4.47
CA ARG A 27 12.50 10.72 -4.92
C ARG A 27 11.16 9.98 -4.78
N VAL A 28 10.40 10.24 -3.73
CA VAL A 28 9.11 9.57 -3.47
C VAL A 28 7.94 10.25 -4.16
N LEU A 29 8.07 11.51 -4.55
CA LEU A 29 6.99 12.33 -5.10
C LEU A 29 6.29 11.69 -6.33
N PRO A 30 7.00 11.11 -7.32
CA PRO A 30 6.34 10.44 -8.44
C PRO A 30 5.42 9.30 -7.98
N SER A 31 5.90 8.46 -7.05
CA SER A 31 5.08 7.37 -6.48
C SER A 31 3.90 7.92 -5.67
N ALA A 32 4.11 8.99 -4.90
CA ALA A 32 3.05 9.63 -4.12
C ALA A 32 1.95 10.23 -5.02
N ILE A 33 2.31 10.78 -6.17
CA ILE A 33 1.33 11.31 -7.13
C ILE A 33 0.53 10.19 -7.78
N THR A 34 1.15 9.07 -8.11
CA THR A 34 0.47 7.95 -8.80
C THR A 34 -0.58 7.26 -7.94
N ILE A 35 -0.47 7.31 -6.61
CA ILE A 35 -1.46 6.72 -5.71
C ILE A 35 -2.69 7.61 -5.47
N ILE A 36 -2.61 8.91 -5.79
CA ILE A 36 -3.71 9.87 -5.58
C ILE A 36 -5.03 9.38 -6.19
N PRO A 37 -5.12 9.09 -7.51
CA PRO A 37 -6.38 8.69 -8.12
C PRO A 37 -6.93 7.38 -7.53
N VAL A 38 -6.06 6.45 -7.15
CA VAL A 38 -6.46 5.17 -6.55
C VAL A 38 -7.06 5.40 -5.17
N SER A 39 -6.40 6.19 -4.33
CA SER A 39 -6.91 6.51 -3.00
C SER A 39 -8.18 7.37 -3.05
N MET A 40 -8.26 8.33 -3.98
CA MET A 40 -9.50 9.09 -4.20
C MET A 40 -10.66 8.16 -4.60
N LEU A 41 -10.42 7.19 -5.49
CA LEU A 41 -11.42 6.20 -5.87
C LEU A 41 -11.89 5.39 -4.66
N PHE A 42 -10.98 4.95 -3.76
CA PHE A 42 -11.37 4.31 -2.51
C PHE A 42 -12.31 5.22 -1.71
N GLY A 43 -11.98 6.49 -1.52
CA GLY A 43 -12.82 7.43 -0.77
C GLY A 43 -14.20 7.63 -1.40
N VAL A 44 -14.27 7.73 -2.74
CA VAL A 44 -15.55 7.82 -3.48
C VAL A 44 -16.40 6.56 -3.25
N LEU A 45 -15.81 5.38 -3.40
CA LEU A 45 -16.53 4.11 -3.24
C LEU A 45 -16.98 3.87 -1.79
N ALA A 46 -16.12 4.17 -0.82
CA ALA A 46 -16.44 4.03 0.60
C ALA A 46 -17.61 4.97 1.00
N TYR A 47 -17.57 6.24 0.56
CA TYR A 47 -18.65 7.18 0.82
C TYR A 47 -19.97 6.73 0.16
N ARG A 48 -19.91 6.13 -1.04
CA ARG A 48 -21.08 5.56 -1.73
C ARG A 48 -21.62 4.28 -1.08
N ALA A 49 -20.79 3.61 -0.29
CA ALA A 49 -21.17 2.49 0.56
C ALA A 49 -21.65 2.95 1.95
N ASP A 50 -22.11 4.19 2.06
CA ASP A 50 -22.63 4.83 3.29
C ASP A 50 -21.59 4.94 4.43
N TRP A 51 -20.30 4.90 4.11
CA TRP A 51 -19.26 5.16 5.12
C TRP A 51 -19.23 6.65 5.45
N SER A 52 -19.21 6.96 6.73
CA SER A 52 -18.99 8.32 7.21
C SER A 52 -17.57 8.81 6.88
N MET A 53 -17.40 10.13 6.84
CA MET A 53 -16.06 10.74 6.66
C MET A 53 -15.06 10.28 7.71
N LEU A 54 -15.53 10.03 8.95
CA LEU A 54 -14.67 9.54 10.02
C LEU A 54 -14.23 8.09 9.77
N GLU A 55 -15.10 7.23 9.23
CA GLU A 55 -14.76 5.84 8.86
C GLU A 55 -13.77 5.80 7.70
N VAL A 56 -13.96 6.66 6.68
CA VAL A 56 -12.99 6.79 5.58
C VAL A 56 -11.62 7.25 6.10
N LEU A 57 -11.60 8.25 6.97
CA LEU A 57 -10.38 8.73 7.59
C LEU A 57 -9.73 7.65 8.47
N ALA A 58 -10.52 6.98 9.31
CA ALA A 58 -10.04 5.92 10.18
C ALA A 58 -9.49 4.73 9.38
N ALA A 59 -10.18 4.32 8.33
CA ALA A 59 -9.70 3.27 7.43
C ALA A 59 -8.40 3.67 6.72
N GLY A 60 -8.28 4.93 6.27
CA GLY A 60 -7.05 5.45 5.68
C GLY A 60 -5.89 5.50 6.66
N PHE A 61 -6.15 5.96 7.89
CA PHE A 61 -5.13 6.20 8.90
C PHE A 61 -4.72 4.93 9.67
N LEU A 62 -5.69 4.14 10.14
CA LEU A 62 -5.47 2.95 10.95
C LEU A 62 -5.30 1.69 10.11
N GLY A 63 -6.02 1.61 9.00
CA GLY A 63 -6.01 0.46 8.10
C GLY A 63 -5.14 0.67 6.86
N PHE A 64 -4.04 1.43 6.96
CA PHE A 64 -3.17 1.79 5.84
C PHE A 64 -2.69 0.56 5.04
N THR A 65 -3.52 0.17 4.07
CA THR A 65 -3.26 -0.97 3.18
C THR A 65 -4.15 -0.86 1.93
N GLY A 66 -3.69 -0.27 0.87
CA GLY A 66 -4.51 -0.01 -0.32
C GLY A 66 -5.38 -1.19 -0.76
N SER A 67 -4.77 -2.34 -1.05
CA SER A 67 -5.51 -3.54 -1.47
C SER A 67 -6.45 -4.10 -0.40
N GLY A 68 -6.09 -4.02 0.89
CA GLY A 68 -6.97 -4.45 1.98
C GLY A 68 -8.22 -3.58 2.09
N GLN A 69 -8.07 -2.26 1.94
CA GLN A 69 -9.20 -1.32 1.97
C GLN A 69 -10.18 -1.58 0.83
N PHE A 70 -9.71 -1.80 -0.40
CA PHE A 70 -10.58 -2.17 -1.52
C PHE A 70 -11.25 -3.53 -1.32
N ALA A 71 -10.57 -4.49 -0.69
CA ALA A 71 -11.17 -5.78 -0.38
C ALA A 71 -12.25 -5.70 0.70
N LEU A 72 -12.16 -4.72 1.61
CA LEU A 72 -13.18 -4.51 2.64
C LEU A 72 -14.50 -3.99 2.07
N LEU A 73 -14.49 -3.15 1.03
CA LEU A 73 -15.70 -2.54 0.48
C LEU A 73 -16.81 -3.57 0.17
N PRO A 74 -16.59 -4.59 -0.69
CA PRO A 74 -17.62 -5.58 -0.97
C PRO A 74 -17.93 -6.48 0.23
N LEU A 75 -17.00 -6.68 1.17
CA LEU A 75 -17.27 -7.49 2.37
C LEU A 75 -18.20 -6.76 3.34
N VAL A 76 -18.04 -5.45 3.48
CA VAL A 76 -18.96 -4.61 4.29
C VAL A 76 -20.33 -4.55 3.62
N ASP A 77 -20.40 -4.35 2.31
CA ASP A 77 -21.63 -4.31 1.53
C ASP A 77 -22.45 -5.62 1.65
N THR A 78 -21.76 -6.76 1.68
CA THR A 78 -22.39 -8.08 1.87
C THR A 78 -22.62 -8.48 3.33
N ASN A 79 -22.39 -7.57 4.29
CA ASN A 79 -22.49 -7.85 5.73
C ASN A 79 -21.64 -9.06 6.18
N ALA A 80 -20.43 -9.21 5.61
CA ALA A 80 -19.50 -10.26 6.02
C ALA A 80 -19.16 -10.16 7.51
N SER A 81 -18.93 -11.30 8.18
CA SER A 81 -18.58 -11.28 9.60
C SER A 81 -17.25 -10.54 9.84
N PHE A 82 -17.11 -9.91 11.00
CA PHE A 82 -15.86 -9.24 11.40
C PHE A 82 -14.65 -10.17 11.29
N LEU A 83 -14.80 -11.43 11.68
CA LEU A 83 -13.73 -12.42 11.57
C LEU A 83 -13.32 -12.67 10.11
N THR A 84 -14.26 -12.75 9.18
CA THR A 84 -13.99 -12.89 7.75
C THR A 84 -13.20 -11.68 7.24
N MET A 85 -13.64 -10.46 7.57
CA MET A 85 -12.95 -9.23 7.18
C MET A 85 -11.52 -9.18 7.75
N LEU A 86 -11.35 -9.53 9.03
CA LEU A 86 -10.05 -9.58 9.69
C LEU A 86 -9.10 -10.59 9.00
N ILE A 87 -9.60 -11.79 8.73
CA ILE A 87 -8.82 -12.84 8.07
C ILE A 87 -8.41 -12.40 6.66
N VAL A 88 -9.32 -11.86 5.87
CA VAL A 88 -9.01 -11.37 4.52
C VAL A 88 -7.96 -10.26 4.56
N CYS A 89 -8.13 -9.26 5.42
CA CYS A 89 -7.16 -8.17 5.55
C CYS A 89 -5.80 -8.66 6.04
N ALA A 90 -5.77 -9.50 7.07
CA ALA A 90 -4.52 -10.06 7.60
C ALA A 90 -3.76 -10.84 6.52
N SER A 91 -4.48 -11.53 5.68
CA SER A 91 -3.93 -12.26 4.57
C SER A 91 -3.28 -11.37 3.53
N ILE A 92 -4.05 -10.44 3.00
CA ILE A 92 -3.55 -9.49 2.01
C ILE A 92 -2.29 -8.80 2.54
N ASN A 93 -2.27 -8.49 3.84
CA ASN A 93 -1.16 -7.80 4.50
C ASN A 93 -0.01 -8.72 4.92
N SER A 94 -0.19 -10.04 4.89
CA SER A 94 0.88 -11.00 5.23
C SER A 94 2.15 -10.81 4.38
N ARG A 95 2.00 -10.27 3.18
CA ARG A 95 3.11 -9.91 2.28
C ARG A 95 4.08 -8.88 2.87
N TYR A 96 3.63 -8.07 3.85
CA TYR A 96 4.51 -7.10 4.51
C TYR A 96 5.46 -7.73 5.53
N PHE A 97 5.23 -8.96 5.96
CA PHE A 97 6.11 -9.65 6.90
C PHE A 97 7.56 -9.73 6.38
N PRO A 98 7.85 -10.36 5.22
CA PRO A 98 9.21 -10.43 4.71
C PRO A 98 9.79 -9.05 4.41
N ILE A 99 8.97 -8.10 3.94
CA ILE A 99 9.40 -6.72 3.67
C ILE A 99 9.82 -6.02 4.98
N ALA A 100 9.04 -6.19 6.06
CA ALA A 100 9.34 -5.60 7.36
C ALA A 100 10.71 -6.08 7.88
N PHE A 101 11.03 -7.36 7.76
CA PHE A 101 12.34 -7.89 8.15
C PHE A 101 13.51 -7.24 7.40
N THR A 102 13.39 -7.03 6.09
CA THR A 102 14.45 -6.41 5.29
C THR A 102 14.68 -4.94 5.62
N THR A 103 13.67 -4.26 6.17
CA THR A 103 13.71 -2.82 6.47
C THR A 103 14.04 -2.51 7.94
N THR A 104 14.16 -3.51 8.81
CA THR A 104 14.35 -3.32 10.26
C THR A 104 15.52 -2.42 10.64
N LYS A 105 16.63 -2.49 9.92
CA LYS A 105 17.84 -1.70 10.17
C LYS A 105 17.65 -0.19 9.95
N ARG A 106 16.61 0.18 9.18
CA ARG A 106 16.27 1.57 8.82
C ARG A 106 15.17 2.16 9.70
N LEU A 107 14.72 1.43 10.71
CA LEU A 107 13.68 1.87 11.64
C LEU A 107 14.29 2.53 12.88
N PRO A 108 13.54 3.46 13.54
CA PRO A 108 13.92 4.02 14.82
C PRO A 108 14.18 2.94 15.88
N LYS A 109 15.02 3.25 16.86
CA LYS A 109 15.33 2.31 17.94
C LYS A 109 14.25 2.27 19.04
N THR A 110 13.52 3.37 19.24
CA THR A 110 12.45 3.46 20.26
C THR A 110 11.20 2.73 19.80
N PHE A 111 10.55 1.99 20.69
CA PHE A 111 9.39 1.14 20.37
C PHE A 111 8.26 1.92 19.67
N PHE A 112 7.81 3.03 20.25
CA PHE A 112 6.72 3.82 19.68
C PHE A 112 7.03 4.39 18.29
N ALA A 113 8.20 5.01 18.12
CA ALA A 113 8.59 5.53 16.82
C ALA A 113 8.78 4.40 15.78
N ARG A 114 9.30 3.26 16.21
CA ARG A 114 9.46 2.07 15.36
C ARG A 114 8.11 1.55 14.87
N THR A 115 7.14 1.38 15.78
CA THR A 115 5.79 0.93 15.47
C THR A 115 5.11 1.90 14.51
N PHE A 116 5.19 3.20 14.77
CA PHE A 116 4.60 4.22 13.92
C PHE A 116 5.21 4.22 12.51
N VAL A 117 6.53 4.18 12.40
CA VAL A 117 7.21 4.13 11.08
C VAL A 117 6.94 2.80 10.37
N SER A 118 6.81 1.69 11.12
CA SER A 118 6.45 0.40 10.55
C SER A 118 5.02 0.37 10.02
N HIS A 119 4.08 1.03 10.71
CA HIS A 119 2.69 1.15 10.28
C HIS A 119 2.56 1.83 8.91
N MET A 120 3.40 2.82 8.62
CA MET A 120 3.42 3.53 7.34
C MET A 120 4.16 2.77 6.21
N LEU A 121 4.40 1.46 6.38
CA LEU A 121 4.99 0.63 5.34
C LEU A 121 3.96 0.32 4.25
N GLY A 122 4.21 0.82 3.04
CA GLY A 122 3.44 0.51 1.83
C GLY A 122 4.35 -0.01 0.73
N ASP A 123 3.77 -0.60 -0.29
CA ASP A 123 4.50 -1.14 -1.44
C ASP A 123 5.28 -0.06 -2.18
N GLU A 124 4.68 1.12 -2.36
CA GLU A 124 5.28 2.27 -3.04
C GLU A 124 6.41 2.88 -2.21
N ALA A 125 6.24 2.92 -0.88
CA ALA A 125 7.30 3.35 0.03
C ALA A 125 8.49 2.39 -0.06
N TYR A 126 8.24 1.09 0.04
CA TYR A 126 9.28 0.06 -0.07
C TYR A 126 9.99 0.07 -1.41
N ALA A 127 9.27 0.25 -2.52
CA ALA A 127 9.86 0.34 -3.86
C ALA A 127 10.77 1.58 -4.03
N THR A 128 10.48 2.66 -3.28
CA THR A 128 11.27 3.90 -3.31
C THR A 128 12.47 3.85 -2.35
N GLU A 129 12.38 3.10 -1.25
CA GLU A 129 13.45 2.94 -0.26
C GLU A 129 14.68 2.26 -0.84
N ARG A 130 15.86 2.67 -0.38
CA ARG A 130 17.15 2.07 -0.74
C ARG A 130 17.81 1.45 0.49
N SER A 131 18.64 0.43 0.28
CA SER A 131 19.34 -0.27 1.39
C SER A 131 20.23 0.65 2.23
N GLY A 132 20.74 1.74 1.65
CA GLY A 132 21.58 2.73 2.31
C GLY A 132 20.81 3.92 2.92
N ASP A 133 19.47 3.95 2.86
CA ASP A 133 18.70 5.05 3.41
C ASP A 133 18.83 5.11 4.94
N THR A 134 18.96 6.33 5.44
CA THR A 134 18.95 6.63 6.87
C THR A 134 17.53 6.50 7.43
N VAL A 135 17.42 6.38 8.77
CA VAL A 135 16.11 6.37 9.47
C VAL A 135 15.26 7.58 9.09
N LYS A 136 15.89 8.75 8.94
CA LYS A 136 15.19 10.00 8.57
C LYS A 136 14.67 9.96 7.13
N GLU A 137 15.45 9.46 6.19
CA GLU A 137 15.03 9.32 4.79
C GLU A 137 13.89 8.33 4.65
N THR A 138 13.97 7.17 5.33
CA THR A 138 12.89 6.18 5.41
C THR A 138 11.62 6.79 5.99
N LEU A 139 11.71 7.57 7.06
CA LEU A 139 10.56 8.27 7.66
C LEU A 139 9.90 9.24 6.66
N ILE A 140 10.70 10.05 5.96
CA ILE A 140 10.20 11.02 4.97
C ILE A 140 9.45 10.28 3.84
N ILE A 141 10.03 9.22 3.31
CA ILE A 141 9.42 8.43 2.23
C ILE A 141 8.08 7.84 2.68
N ARG A 142 8.07 7.14 3.82
CA ARG A 142 6.87 6.49 4.34
C ARG A 142 5.78 7.49 4.71
N LEU A 143 6.15 8.56 5.41
CA LEU A 143 5.20 9.60 5.81
C LEU A 143 4.60 10.31 4.59
N THR A 144 5.37 10.52 3.53
CA THR A 144 4.85 11.14 2.30
C THR A 144 3.81 10.25 1.63
N ILE A 145 4.10 8.97 1.41
CA ILE A 145 3.13 8.02 0.83
C ILE A 145 1.88 7.92 1.72
N PHE A 146 2.06 7.75 3.02
CA PHE A 146 0.98 7.66 3.99
C PHE A 146 0.07 8.91 3.96
N ALA A 147 0.67 10.10 4.02
CA ALA A 147 -0.09 11.35 4.00
C ALA A 147 -0.87 11.54 2.69
N PHE A 148 -0.22 11.28 1.55
CA PHE A 148 -0.87 11.36 0.23
C PHE A 148 -2.05 10.38 0.13
N TRP A 149 -1.87 9.15 0.61
CA TRP A 149 -2.95 8.15 0.63
C TRP A 149 -4.14 8.62 1.49
N VAL A 150 -3.90 8.97 2.75
CA VAL A 150 -4.97 9.37 3.69
C VAL A 150 -5.71 10.62 3.20
N VAL A 151 -4.95 11.66 2.81
CA VAL A 151 -5.53 12.93 2.36
C VAL A 151 -6.33 12.72 1.06
N SER A 152 -5.80 11.97 0.12
CA SER A 152 -6.50 11.71 -1.16
C SER A 152 -7.77 10.89 -0.97
N GLY A 153 -7.78 9.93 -0.04
CA GLY A 153 -8.98 9.17 0.31
C GLY A 153 -10.09 10.08 0.87
N VAL A 154 -9.74 10.96 1.79
CA VAL A 154 -10.69 11.96 2.33
C VAL A 154 -11.18 12.92 1.24
N ILE A 155 -10.29 13.41 0.37
CA ILE A 155 -10.68 14.26 -0.76
C ILE A 155 -11.64 13.49 -1.68
N GLY A 156 -11.39 12.21 -1.96
CA GLY A 156 -12.30 11.37 -2.73
C GLY A 156 -13.70 11.29 -2.14
N ALA A 157 -13.80 11.09 -0.82
CA ALA A 157 -15.08 11.06 -0.12
C ALA A 157 -15.80 12.44 -0.16
N ILE A 158 -15.06 13.56 -0.07
CA ILE A 158 -15.63 14.91 -0.23
C ILE A 158 -16.14 15.10 -1.66
N VAL A 159 -15.36 14.72 -2.66
CA VAL A 159 -15.76 14.80 -4.08
C VAL A 159 -17.02 13.98 -4.34
N ALA A 160 -17.16 12.81 -3.71
CA ALA A 160 -18.35 11.98 -3.83
C ALA A 160 -19.64 12.65 -3.36
N GLN A 161 -19.57 13.61 -2.43
CA GLN A 161 -20.73 14.38 -1.97
C GLN A 161 -21.26 15.36 -3.05
N VAL A 162 -20.38 15.83 -3.91
CA VAL A 162 -20.69 16.84 -4.93
C VAL A 162 -21.10 16.21 -6.27
N ILE A 163 -20.72 14.96 -6.51
CA ILE A 163 -21.07 14.24 -7.74
C ILE A 163 -22.55 13.85 -7.70
N PRO A 164 -23.38 14.30 -8.67
CA PRO A 164 -24.78 13.92 -8.73
C PRO A 164 -24.97 12.40 -8.77
N SER A 165 -25.92 11.89 -7.99
CA SER A 165 -26.23 10.45 -7.94
C SER A 165 -26.63 9.88 -9.32
N ALA A 166 -27.18 10.72 -10.19
CA ALA A 166 -27.54 10.35 -11.57
C ALA A 166 -26.33 9.99 -12.47
N TRP A 167 -25.13 10.43 -12.12
CA TRP A 167 -23.90 10.11 -12.88
C TRP A 167 -23.25 8.81 -12.40
N LEU A 168 -23.64 8.34 -11.23
CA LEU A 168 -23.19 7.09 -10.65
C LEU A 168 -24.48 6.26 -10.49
N THR A 169 -24.70 5.32 -11.41
CA THR A 169 -25.87 4.43 -11.36
C THR A 169 -26.02 3.84 -9.96
N THR A 170 -27.26 3.81 -9.47
CA THR A 170 -27.62 3.32 -8.12
C THR A 170 -27.25 1.85 -7.87
N ASP A 171 -26.92 1.12 -8.93
CA ASP A 171 -26.59 -0.31 -8.89
C ASP A 171 -25.09 -0.58 -9.07
N ILE A 172 -24.21 0.26 -8.48
CA ILE A 172 -22.79 -0.03 -8.48
C ILE A 172 -22.54 -1.18 -7.49
N HIS A 173 -22.42 -2.39 -8.02
CA HIS A 173 -21.88 -3.50 -7.27
C HIS A 173 -20.41 -3.21 -6.96
N LEU A 174 -20.09 -2.85 -5.70
CA LEU A 174 -18.75 -2.46 -5.26
C LEU A 174 -17.68 -3.53 -5.54
N GLY A 175 -18.10 -4.77 -5.69
CA GLY A 175 -17.22 -5.87 -6.08
C GLY A 175 -16.52 -5.66 -7.42
N PHE A 176 -17.18 -5.06 -8.41
CA PHE A 176 -16.58 -4.86 -9.73
C PHE A 176 -15.46 -3.79 -9.72
N PRO A 177 -15.68 -2.53 -9.30
CA PRO A 177 -14.62 -1.53 -9.27
C PRO A 177 -13.50 -1.91 -8.30
N ALA A 178 -13.82 -2.51 -7.15
CA ALA A 178 -12.81 -3.02 -6.23
C ALA A 178 -11.93 -4.10 -6.88
N SER A 179 -12.52 -5.04 -7.62
CA SER A 179 -11.79 -6.09 -8.34
C SER A 179 -10.87 -5.52 -9.41
N VAL A 180 -11.32 -4.53 -10.18
CA VAL A 180 -10.51 -3.86 -11.21
C VAL A 180 -9.29 -3.20 -10.57
N VAL A 181 -9.46 -2.50 -9.46
CA VAL A 181 -8.34 -1.88 -8.73
C VAL A 181 -7.38 -2.93 -8.18
N LEU A 182 -7.90 -4.01 -7.59
CA LEU A 182 -7.07 -5.10 -7.07
C LEU A 182 -6.25 -5.77 -8.17
N VAL A 183 -6.84 -6.01 -9.34
CA VAL A 183 -6.12 -6.53 -10.52
C VAL A 183 -5.05 -5.55 -10.97
N HIS A 184 -5.38 -4.25 -11.08
CA HIS A 184 -4.41 -3.22 -11.45
C HIS A 184 -3.23 -3.17 -10.47
N LEU A 185 -3.50 -3.13 -9.18
CA LEU A 185 -2.46 -3.14 -8.14
C LEU A 185 -1.60 -4.41 -8.21
N SER A 186 -2.21 -5.58 -8.43
CA SER A 186 -1.50 -6.84 -8.57
C SER A 186 -0.56 -6.86 -9.78
N VAL A 187 -1.05 -6.41 -10.95
CA VAL A 187 -0.23 -6.30 -12.17
C VAL A 187 0.92 -5.31 -11.98
N SER A 188 0.67 -4.18 -11.33
CA SER A 188 1.71 -3.19 -11.01
C SER A 188 2.78 -3.77 -10.09
N GLN A 189 2.41 -4.55 -9.08
CA GLN A 189 3.34 -5.23 -8.19
C GLN A 189 4.19 -6.29 -8.92
N ILE A 190 3.57 -7.07 -9.81
CA ILE A 190 4.29 -8.05 -10.64
C ILE A 190 5.36 -7.34 -11.47
N LYS A 191 4.99 -6.27 -12.19
CA LYS A 191 5.92 -5.49 -13.01
C LYS A 191 7.11 -4.91 -12.23
N MET A 192 6.89 -4.50 -10.97
CA MET A 192 7.95 -3.92 -10.14
C MET A 192 8.88 -4.98 -9.51
N ARG A 193 8.39 -6.19 -9.27
CA ARG A 193 9.11 -7.19 -8.46
C ARG A 193 9.66 -8.35 -9.26
N VAL A 194 9.06 -8.67 -10.39
CA VAL A 194 9.50 -9.77 -11.24
C VAL A 194 10.40 -9.23 -12.34
N SER A 195 11.72 -9.38 -12.16
CA SER A 195 12.73 -9.10 -13.17
C SER A 195 13.04 -10.40 -13.90
N GLY A 196 13.12 -10.39 -15.23
CA GLY A 196 13.48 -11.56 -16.01
C GLY A 196 12.87 -11.55 -17.42
N ILE A 197 13.07 -12.64 -18.15
CA ILE A 197 12.55 -12.83 -19.49
C ILE A 197 11.02 -12.94 -19.43
N PHE A 198 10.30 -12.27 -20.31
CA PHE A 198 8.82 -12.23 -20.35
C PHE A 198 8.17 -13.62 -20.27
N LEU A 199 8.74 -14.62 -20.92
CA LEU A 199 8.26 -16.00 -20.88
C LEU A 199 8.26 -16.56 -19.44
N MET A 200 9.33 -16.31 -18.69
CA MET A 200 9.50 -16.79 -17.33
C MET A 200 8.52 -16.09 -16.36
N GLN A 201 8.33 -14.80 -16.52
CA GLN A 201 7.30 -14.06 -15.79
C GLN A 201 5.90 -14.62 -16.04
N SER A 202 5.58 -14.92 -17.30
CA SER A 202 4.28 -15.49 -17.70
C SER A 202 4.05 -16.86 -17.09
N VAL A 203 5.06 -17.73 -17.08
CA VAL A 203 4.99 -19.06 -16.46
C VAL A 203 4.78 -18.95 -14.95
N MET A 204 5.50 -18.05 -14.27
CA MET A 204 5.32 -17.81 -12.82
C MET A 204 3.91 -17.34 -12.49
N VAL A 205 3.39 -16.37 -13.22
CA VAL A 205 2.03 -15.85 -13.02
C VAL A 205 1.00 -16.95 -13.30
N LEU A 206 1.17 -17.73 -14.37
CA LEU A 206 0.27 -18.84 -14.69
C LEU A 206 0.28 -19.91 -13.60
N THR A 207 1.44 -20.27 -13.08
CA THR A 207 1.57 -21.24 -11.97
C THR A 207 0.83 -20.73 -10.72
N CYS A 208 1.00 -19.46 -10.36
CA CYS A 208 0.29 -18.83 -9.23
C CYS A 208 -1.23 -18.86 -9.44
N LEU A 209 -1.71 -18.56 -10.65
CA LEU A 209 -3.13 -18.59 -10.98
C LEU A 209 -3.71 -20.01 -10.91
N LEU A 210 -2.99 -21.00 -11.43
CA LEU A 210 -3.42 -22.39 -11.35
C LEU A 210 -3.49 -22.91 -9.92
N LEU A 211 -2.49 -22.59 -9.09
CA LEU A 211 -2.52 -22.93 -7.67
C LEU A 211 -3.69 -22.25 -6.94
N ALA A 212 -3.92 -20.96 -7.17
CA ALA A 212 -5.02 -20.24 -6.56
C ALA A 212 -6.38 -20.82 -6.98
N THR A 213 -6.53 -21.16 -8.28
CA THR A 213 -7.76 -21.77 -8.80
C THR A 213 -7.99 -23.16 -8.20
N ALA A 214 -6.95 -23.99 -8.10
CA ALA A 214 -7.05 -25.32 -7.50
C ALA A 214 -7.49 -25.23 -6.02
N PHE A 215 -6.88 -24.33 -5.24
CA PHE A 215 -7.28 -24.14 -3.85
C PHE A 215 -8.66 -23.51 -3.72
N TYR A 216 -9.08 -22.62 -4.64
CA TYR A 216 -10.44 -22.09 -4.67
C TYR A 216 -11.50 -23.20 -4.81
N TRP A 217 -11.27 -24.15 -5.73
CA TRP A 217 -12.16 -25.29 -5.91
C TRP A 217 -12.17 -26.25 -4.73
N TRP A 218 -11.05 -26.39 -4.03
CA TRP A 218 -10.92 -27.34 -2.91
C TRP A 218 -11.39 -26.77 -1.57
N LEU A 219 -11.06 -25.51 -1.26
CA LEU A 219 -11.28 -24.88 0.05
C LEU A 219 -12.39 -23.82 0.04
N GLY A 220 -12.95 -23.54 -1.14
CA GLY A 220 -13.98 -22.53 -1.31
C GLY A 220 -13.44 -21.08 -1.28
N PRO A 221 -14.34 -20.10 -1.54
CA PRO A 221 -13.96 -18.69 -1.74
C PRO A 221 -13.38 -18.01 -0.49
N THR A 222 -13.61 -18.56 0.70
CA THR A 222 -13.20 -17.93 1.96
C THR A 222 -11.79 -18.31 2.40
N TYR A 223 -11.33 -19.54 2.09
CA TYR A 223 -10.10 -20.07 2.67
C TYR A 223 -8.99 -20.39 1.64
N PHE A 224 -9.29 -20.37 0.33
CA PHE A 224 -8.35 -20.77 -0.74
C PHE A 224 -7.05 -19.98 -0.75
N TRP A 225 -7.09 -18.74 -0.34
CA TRP A 225 -6.00 -17.78 -0.52
C TRP A 225 -4.85 -17.97 0.49
N ILE A 226 -5.10 -18.47 1.72
CA ILE A 226 -4.03 -18.76 2.70
C ILE A 226 -3.03 -19.78 2.13
N PRO A 227 -3.46 -21.01 1.77
CA PRO A 227 -2.56 -21.98 1.19
C PRO A 227 -2.02 -21.54 -0.18
N SER A 228 -2.80 -20.78 -0.97
CA SER A 228 -2.31 -20.24 -2.25
C SER A 228 -1.11 -19.32 -2.06
N VAL A 229 -1.16 -18.39 -1.11
CA VAL A 229 -0.05 -17.47 -0.82
C VAL A 229 1.18 -18.24 -0.32
N ILE A 230 0.99 -19.19 0.61
CA ILE A 230 2.08 -20.00 1.16
C ILE A 230 2.74 -20.83 0.08
N MET A 231 1.96 -21.57 -0.69
CA MET A 231 2.49 -22.43 -1.77
C MET A 231 3.16 -21.62 -2.86
N THR A 232 2.57 -20.49 -3.26
CA THR A 232 3.19 -19.57 -4.22
C THR A 232 4.53 -19.06 -3.71
N ALA A 233 4.62 -18.64 -2.44
CA ALA A 233 5.87 -18.18 -1.85
C ALA A 233 6.95 -19.28 -1.85
N VAL A 234 6.59 -20.52 -1.51
CA VAL A 234 7.50 -21.68 -1.54
C VAL A 234 7.98 -21.98 -2.97
N VAL A 235 7.06 -22.00 -3.94
CA VAL A 235 7.39 -22.24 -5.35
C VAL A 235 8.34 -21.17 -5.88
N LEU A 236 8.08 -19.90 -5.59
CA LEU A 236 8.93 -18.79 -6.03
C LEU A 236 10.32 -18.82 -5.35
N ASP A 237 10.40 -19.19 -4.07
CA ASP A 237 11.69 -19.31 -3.36
C ASP A 237 12.53 -20.47 -3.93
N GLN A 238 11.90 -21.60 -4.23
CA GLN A 238 12.59 -22.72 -4.85
C GLN A 238 13.07 -22.39 -6.27
N TRP A 239 12.24 -21.71 -7.04
CA TRP A 239 12.62 -21.30 -8.40
C TRP A 239 13.85 -20.39 -8.40
N LYS A 240 13.88 -19.41 -7.49
CA LYS A 240 15.01 -18.48 -7.34
C LYS A 240 16.32 -19.15 -6.92
N LYS A 241 16.27 -20.33 -6.30
CA LYS A 241 17.46 -21.11 -5.93
C LYS A 241 18.06 -21.92 -7.09
N HIS A 242 17.30 -22.07 -8.18
CA HIS A 242 17.71 -22.78 -9.38
C HIS A 242 18.19 -21.86 -10.52
N GLU A 243 18.13 -20.54 -10.33
CA GLU A 243 18.79 -19.53 -11.15
C GLU A 243 20.17 -19.16 -10.58
#